data_0aacd02c3bfcbfd3670ac06f8003d2cb
#
_entry.id   0aacd02c3bfcbfd3670ac06f8003d2cb
#
_cell.length_a   1.000
_cell.length_b   1.000
_cell.length_c   1.000
_cell.angle_alpha   90.00
_cell.angle_beta   90.00
_cell.angle_gamma   90.00
#
_symmetry.space_group_name_H-M   'P 1'
#
loop_
_entity.id
_entity.type
_entity.pdbx_description
1 polymer ?
#
loop_
_entity_poly.entity_id
_entity_poly.type
_entity_poly.pdbx_seq_one_letter_code
_entity_poly.pdbx_strand_id
1 'polypeptide(L)'
;MLFRSKTALQLIPSGIMRPGVACYIGNGVVLSVPDLMREIDKLEANGVEVASRLKVSEACPIILPYHTALDAAREAARGAAKIGTTGKGIGPAYEDKVARRAVRVADLVRGGAALEEKLQEMLELHNFQLTQFYGVEAVKLEDVLALCDQWREVVAPLVIDVTTELHNYRKNGDNIMFEGAQGSLLDVDHGTYPYVTSSNTTAGGVSSGSGLGPLHLDYV
;
A
#
# COMPACT_ATOMS: atom_id res chain seq x y z
N MET A 1 -28.01 -0.45 -25.66
CA MET A 1 -28.00 -1.21 -24.40
C MET A 1 -26.61 -1.03 -23.77
N LEU A 2 -26.46 -0.12 -22.82
CA LEU A 2 -25.20 0.12 -22.14
C LEU A 2 -25.00 -0.98 -21.12
N PHE A 3 -24.15 -1.95 -21.42
CA PHE A 3 -23.66 -2.90 -20.42
C PHE A 3 -22.85 -2.13 -19.41
N ARG A 4 -23.37 -1.87 -18.23
CA ARG A 4 -22.62 -1.39 -17.08
C ARG A 4 -21.74 -2.55 -16.59
N SER A 5 -20.52 -2.65 -17.11
CA SER A 5 -19.53 -3.56 -16.55
C SER A 5 -19.14 -3.03 -15.17
N LYS A 6 -19.31 -3.84 -14.13
CA LYS A 6 -18.87 -3.51 -12.77
C LYS A 6 -17.37 -3.81 -12.68
N THR A 7 -16.55 -2.76 -12.54
CA THR A 7 -15.12 -2.88 -12.28
C THR A 7 -14.88 -2.62 -10.79
N ALA A 8 -14.35 -3.61 -10.08
CA ALA A 8 -13.93 -3.46 -8.69
C ALA A 8 -12.44 -3.11 -8.67
N LEU A 9 -12.11 -1.99 -8.04
CA LEU A 9 -10.76 -1.49 -7.80
C LEU A 9 -10.39 -1.71 -6.33
N GLN A 10 -9.10 -1.87 -6.04
CA GLN A 10 -8.59 -2.13 -4.68
C GLN A 10 -7.50 -1.13 -4.27
N LEU A 11 -6.54 -0.87 -5.14
CA LEU A 11 -5.39 0.01 -4.91
C LEU A 11 -5.44 1.26 -5.76
N ILE A 12 -5.83 1.11 -7.03
CA ILE A 12 -5.85 2.21 -7.98
C ILE A 12 -7.07 3.08 -7.71
N PRO A 13 -6.90 4.41 -7.56
CA PRO A 13 -8.02 5.32 -7.34
C PRO A 13 -9.08 5.21 -8.44
N SER A 14 -10.36 5.30 -8.05
CA SER A 14 -11.50 5.12 -8.97
C SER A 14 -11.54 6.13 -10.11
N GLY A 15 -10.90 7.29 -9.92
CA GLY A 15 -10.71 8.31 -10.95
C GLY A 15 -10.02 7.80 -12.22
N ILE A 16 -9.28 6.68 -12.17
CA ILE A 16 -8.61 6.08 -13.33
C ILE A 16 -9.60 5.70 -14.43
N MET A 17 -10.85 5.38 -14.07
CA MET A 17 -11.92 5.05 -15.00
C MET A 17 -12.42 6.25 -15.83
N ARG A 18 -12.01 7.48 -15.48
CA ARG A 18 -12.37 8.70 -16.21
C ARG A 18 -11.20 9.18 -17.04
N PRO A 19 -11.36 9.33 -18.37
CA PRO A 19 -10.30 9.89 -19.22
C PRO A 19 -9.84 11.26 -18.71
N GLY A 20 -8.52 11.50 -18.76
CA GLY A 20 -7.91 12.79 -18.38
C GLY A 20 -7.75 13.02 -16.87
N VAL A 21 -8.20 12.10 -16.02
CA VAL A 21 -7.98 12.19 -14.57
C VAL A 21 -6.61 11.58 -14.22
N ALA A 22 -5.73 12.35 -13.58
CA ALA A 22 -4.49 11.86 -12.99
C ALA A 22 -4.78 11.20 -11.64
N CYS A 23 -4.17 10.06 -11.38
CA CYS A 23 -4.39 9.25 -10.19
C CYS A 23 -3.09 9.05 -9.41
N TYR A 24 -3.17 9.17 -8.09
CA TYR A 24 -2.01 9.13 -7.21
C TYR A 24 -2.24 8.17 -6.05
N ILE A 25 -1.30 7.27 -5.78
CA ILE A 25 -1.27 6.47 -4.56
C ILE A 25 -0.36 7.18 -3.58
N GLY A 26 -0.94 7.75 -2.52
CA GLY A 26 -0.23 8.50 -1.49
C GLY A 26 0.48 7.61 -0.47
N ASN A 27 1.40 8.19 0.30
CA ASN A 27 2.22 7.50 1.32
C ASN A 27 1.42 6.92 2.50
N GLY A 28 0.12 7.20 2.57
CA GLY A 28 -0.78 6.54 3.53
C GLY A 28 -1.01 5.06 3.24
N VAL A 29 -0.85 4.64 1.99
CA VAL A 29 -1.06 3.27 1.54
C VAL A 29 0.15 2.39 1.84
N VAL A 30 -0.07 1.17 2.37
CA VAL A 30 0.91 0.08 2.32
C VAL A 30 0.69 -0.67 1.01
N LEU A 31 1.70 -0.68 0.15
CA LEU A 31 1.56 -1.05 -1.26
C LEU A 31 1.85 -2.54 -1.49
N SER A 32 0.84 -3.29 -1.93
CA SER A 32 1.04 -4.62 -2.51
C SER A 32 1.38 -4.48 -3.99
N VAL A 33 2.65 -4.62 -4.34
CA VAL A 33 3.07 -4.51 -5.76
C VAL A 33 2.44 -5.60 -6.63
N PRO A 34 2.33 -6.88 -6.20
CA PRO A 34 1.64 -7.89 -6.99
C PRO A 34 0.17 -7.59 -7.25
N ASP A 35 -0.54 -7.01 -6.25
CA ASP A 35 -1.94 -6.62 -6.43
C ASP A 35 -2.05 -5.44 -7.40
N LEU A 36 -1.15 -4.45 -7.29
CA LEU A 36 -1.07 -3.32 -8.20
C LEU A 36 -0.85 -3.76 -9.65
N MET A 37 0.13 -4.65 -9.88
CA MET A 37 0.42 -5.19 -11.21
C MET A 37 -0.82 -5.86 -11.82
N ARG A 38 -1.47 -6.77 -11.08
CA ARG A 38 -2.69 -7.44 -11.54
C ARG A 38 -3.82 -6.46 -11.86
N GLU A 39 -3.94 -5.39 -11.09
CA GLU A 39 -4.97 -4.38 -11.30
C GLU A 39 -4.69 -3.52 -12.53
N ILE A 40 -3.43 -3.15 -12.77
CA ILE A 40 -2.96 -2.47 -14.00
C ILE A 40 -3.28 -3.34 -15.22
N ASP A 41 -2.81 -4.59 -15.24
CA ASP A 41 -3.01 -5.51 -16.36
C ASP A 41 -4.50 -5.67 -16.70
N LYS A 42 -5.33 -5.85 -15.67
CA LYS A 42 -6.78 -5.98 -15.84
C LYS A 42 -7.42 -4.73 -16.43
N LEU A 43 -7.02 -3.56 -16.00
CA LEU A 43 -7.56 -2.29 -16.50
C LEU A 43 -7.11 -2.04 -17.93
N GLU A 44 -5.84 -2.24 -18.25
CA GLU A 44 -5.29 -2.05 -19.60
C GLU A 44 -5.87 -3.05 -20.59
N ALA A 45 -6.07 -4.31 -20.19
CA ALA A 45 -6.78 -5.30 -21.00
C ALA A 45 -8.23 -4.90 -21.33
N ASN A 46 -8.85 -4.02 -20.53
CA ASN A 46 -10.17 -3.46 -20.76
C ASN A 46 -10.15 -2.07 -21.46
N GLY A 47 -8.98 -1.65 -21.96
CA GLY A 47 -8.82 -0.40 -22.70
C GLY A 47 -8.72 0.85 -21.82
N VAL A 48 -8.48 0.69 -20.53
CA VAL A 48 -8.25 1.83 -19.62
C VAL A 48 -6.76 2.18 -19.64
N GLU A 49 -6.44 3.41 -19.98
CA GLU A 49 -5.07 3.92 -19.99
C GLU A 49 -4.61 4.17 -18.55
N VAL A 50 -3.67 3.33 -18.05
CA VAL A 50 -3.22 3.40 -16.65
C VAL A 50 -1.83 4.01 -16.53
N ALA A 51 -0.84 3.48 -17.22
CA ALA A 51 0.58 3.81 -17.03
C ALA A 51 0.89 5.31 -17.15
N SER A 52 0.22 6.02 -18.05
CA SER A 52 0.41 7.47 -18.27
C SER A 52 -0.21 8.34 -17.18
N ARG A 53 -1.20 7.83 -16.45
CA ARG A 53 -2.03 8.59 -15.50
C ARG A 53 -1.90 8.17 -14.05
N LEU A 54 -1.31 7.00 -13.77
CA LEU A 54 -1.10 6.52 -12.41
C LEU A 54 0.31 6.88 -11.94
N LYS A 55 0.38 7.44 -10.73
CA LYS A 55 1.64 7.70 -10.02
C LYS A 55 1.57 7.17 -8.59
N VAL A 56 2.73 6.83 -8.06
CA VAL A 56 2.89 6.23 -6.73
C VAL A 56 3.91 7.05 -5.93
N SER A 57 3.59 7.34 -4.69
CA SER A 57 4.51 8.03 -3.80
C SER A 57 5.74 7.16 -3.50
N GLU A 58 6.92 7.75 -3.64
CA GLU A 58 8.18 7.14 -3.23
C GLU A 58 8.22 6.75 -1.74
N ALA A 59 7.39 7.41 -0.92
CA ALA A 59 7.31 7.18 0.52
C ALA A 59 6.33 6.06 0.93
N CYS A 60 5.61 5.42 -0.01
CA CYS A 60 4.76 4.27 0.31
C CYS A 60 5.58 3.12 0.87
N PRO A 61 5.22 2.54 2.03
CA PRO A 61 5.75 1.26 2.46
C PRO A 61 5.28 0.13 1.54
N ILE A 62 6.13 -0.87 1.33
CA ILE A 62 5.82 -2.05 0.50
C ILE A 62 5.44 -3.22 1.39
N ILE A 63 4.43 -3.97 0.98
CA ILE A 63 4.10 -5.27 1.56
C ILE A 63 5.04 -6.31 0.95
N LEU A 64 5.80 -6.98 1.80
CA LEU A 64 6.77 -8.00 1.42
C LEU A 64 6.32 -9.39 1.88
N PRO A 65 6.88 -10.48 1.35
CA PRO A 65 6.46 -11.85 1.67
C PRO A 65 6.41 -12.18 3.17
N TYR A 66 7.33 -11.65 3.96
CA TYR A 66 7.32 -11.87 5.41
C TYR A 66 6.13 -11.19 6.11
N HIS A 67 5.57 -10.11 5.56
CA HIS A 67 4.35 -9.50 6.12
C HIS A 67 3.14 -10.42 5.95
N THR A 68 2.98 -11.02 4.77
CA THR A 68 1.89 -11.97 4.52
C THR A 68 2.06 -13.26 5.34
N ALA A 69 3.30 -13.75 5.47
CA ALA A 69 3.60 -14.90 6.31
C ALA A 69 3.28 -14.63 7.80
N LEU A 70 3.65 -13.46 8.32
CA LEU A 70 3.31 -13.04 9.70
C LEU A 70 1.81 -12.89 9.91
N ASP A 71 1.10 -12.28 8.98
CA ASP A 71 -0.37 -12.10 9.07
C ASP A 71 -1.05 -13.47 9.16
N ALA A 72 -0.69 -14.40 8.28
CA ALA A 72 -1.20 -15.77 8.30
C ALA A 72 -0.85 -16.52 9.60
N ALA A 73 0.41 -16.43 10.06
CA ALA A 73 0.86 -17.10 11.28
C ALA A 73 0.14 -16.54 12.52
N ARG A 74 -0.04 -15.24 12.63
CA ARG A 74 -0.76 -14.57 13.72
C ARG A 74 -2.22 -14.99 13.78
N GLU A 75 -2.91 -15.02 12.65
CA GLU A 75 -4.30 -15.48 12.56
C GLU A 75 -4.43 -16.97 12.90
N ALA A 76 -3.51 -17.82 12.42
CA ALA A 76 -3.50 -19.25 12.76
C ALA A 76 -3.31 -19.47 14.27
N ALA A 77 -2.37 -18.75 14.89
CA ALA A 77 -2.09 -18.86 16.33
C ALA A 77 -3.26 -18.44 17.24
N ARG A 78 -4.11 -17.52 16.77
CA ARG A 78 -5.29 -17.06 17.51
C ARG A 78 -6.45 -18.07 17.53
N GLY A 79 -6.47 -19.05 16.65
CA GLY A 79 -7.52 -20.08 16.60
C GLY A 79 -8.93 -19.50 16.52
N ALA A 80 -9.75 -19.73 17.56
CA ALA A 80 -11.13 -19.20 17.61
C ALA A 80 -11.22 -17.68 17.86
N ALA A 81 -10.13 -17.05 18.33
CA ALA A 81 -10.06 -15.61 18.63
C ALA A 81 -9.49 -14.79 17.44
N LYS A 82 -9.60 -15.29 16.22
CA LYS A 82 -9.18 -14.60 15.00
C LYS A 82 -9.80 -13.21 14.89
N ILE A 83 -9.01 -12.24 14.43
CA ILE A 83 -9.53 -10.91 14.05
C ILE A 83 -10.30 -10.98 12.74
N GLY A 84 -9.94 -11.92 11.87
CA GLY A 84 -10.52 -12.05 10.52
C GLY A 84 -9.82 -11.15 9.53
N THR A 85 -8.48 -11.09 9.57
CA THR A 85 -7.68 -10.32 8.61
C THR A 85 -7.85 -10.87 7.20
N THR A 86 -7.50 -10.06 6.21
CA THR A 86 -7.52 -10.49 4.80
C THR A 86 -6.34 -11.40 4.43
N GLY A 87 -5.39 -11.64 5.36
CA GLY A 87 -4.18 -12.40 5.10
C GLY A 87 -3.19 -11.74 4.14
N LYS A 88 -3.37 -10.44 3.87
CA LYS A 88 -2.56 -9.69 2.89
C LYS A 88 -1.33 -9.00 3.49
N GLY A 89 -1.07 -9.17 4.78
CA GLY A 89 0.08 -8.55 5.45
C GLY A 89 -0.05 -7.05 5.72
N ILE A 90 -1.27 -6.51 5.66
CA ILE A 90 -1.54 -5.07 5.86
C ILE A 90 -1.10 -4.62 7.26
N GLY A 91 -1.53 -5.34 8.31
CA GLY A 91 -1.18 -5.03 9.70
C GLY A 91 0.32 -5.03 9.95
N PRO A 92 1.04 -6.12 9.65
CA PRO A 92 2.49 -6.18 9.78
C PRO A 92 3.24 -5.10 8.99
N ALA A 93 2.76 -4.71 7.80
CA ALA A 93 3.38 -3.64 7.02
C ALA A 93 3.19 -2.26 7.66
N TYR A 94 2.03 -1.96 8.25
CA TYR A 94 1.83 -0.75 9.05
C TYR A 94 2.65 -0.76 10.34
N GLU A 95 2.80 -1.90 10.98
CA GLU A 95 3.67 -2.09 12.15
C GLU A 95 5.12 -1.70 11.81
N ASP A 96 5.66 -2.18 10.69
CA ASP A 96 6.99 -1.82 10.23
C ASP A 96 7.11 -0.35 9.84
N LYS A 97 6.06 0.23 9.26
CA LYS A 97 6.01 1.65 8.95
C LYS A 97 6.18 2.50 10.21
N VAL A 98 5.39 2.25 11.25
CA VAL A 98 5.43 3.06 12.48
C VAL A 98 6.67 2.77 13.32
N ALA A 99 7.22 1.55 13.22
CA ALA A 99 8.52 1.19 13.79
C ALA A 99 9.72 1.80 13.03
N ARG A 100 9.48 2.48 11.91
CA ARG A 100 10.48 3.19 11.06
C ARG A 100 11.48 2.26 10.40
N ARG A 101 11.10 1.02 10.13
CA ARG A 101 11.94 -0.01 9.50
C ARG A 101 11.39 -0.52 8.17
N ALA A 102 10.20 -0.04 7.76
CA ALA A 102 9.59 -0.47 6.51
C ALA A 102 10.48 -0.20 5.29
N VAL A 103 10.51 -1.14 4.36
CA VAL A 103 11.03 -0.92 3.01
C VAL A 103 10.02 -0.06 2.26
N ARG A 104 10.47 1.07 1.72
CA ARG A 104 9.64 2.00 0.95
C ARG A 104 9.85 1.81 -0.54
N VAL A 105 8.95 2.36 -1.34
CA VAL A 105 9.07 2.40 -2.80
C VAL A 105 10.40 3.04 -3.22
N ALA A 106 10.85 4.11 -2.56
CA ALA A 106 12.17 4.72 -2.81
C ALA A 106 13.33 3.72 -2.60
N ASP A 107 13.27 2.87 -1.57
CA ASP A 107 14.28 1.84 -1.33
C ASP A 107 14.27 0.79 -2.46
N LEU A 108 13.07 0.36 -2.87
CA LEU A 108 12.90 -0.59 -3.99
C LEU A 108 13.51 -0.04 -5.29
N VAL A 109 13.19 1.22 -5.63
CA VAL A 109 13.67 1.85 -6.87
C VAL A 109 15.17 2.03 -6.84
N ARG A 110 15.73 2.44 -5.70
CA ARG A 110 17.19 2.58 -5.52
C ARG A 110 17.89 1.23 -5.68
N GLY A 111 17.33 0.17 -5.07
CA GLY A 111 17.90 -1.18 -5.14
C GLY A 111 19.31 -1.30 -4.57
N GLY A 112 20.04 -2.31 -5.07
CA GLY A 112 21.45 -2.53 -4.74
C GLY A 112 21.70 -2.94 -3.30
N ALA A 113 22.94 -2.80 -2.84
CA ALA A 113 23.39 -3.26 -1.53
C ALA A 113 22.60 -2.66 -0.35
N ALA A 114 22.16 -1.41 -0.45
CA ALA A 114 21.38 -0.77 0.60
C ALA A 114 19.99 -1.39 0.79
N LEU A 115 19.36 -1.84 -0.28
CA LEU A 115 18.10 -2.58 -0.19
C LEU A 115 18.33 -3.99 0.38
N GLU A 116 19.37 -4.67 -0.08
CA GLU A 116 19.75 -6.01 0.40
C GLU A 116 20.03 -6.01 1.92
N GLU A 117 20.86 -5.10 2.39
CA GLU A 117 21.18 -4.93 3.82
C GLU A 117 19.92 -4.69 4.65
N LYS A 118 19.05 -3.79 4.20
CA LYS A 118 17.77 -3.51 4.87
C LYS A 118 16.84 -4.72 4.90
N LEU A 119 16.75 -5.48 3.81
CA LEU A 119 15.94 -6.70 3.74
C LEU A 119 16.50 -7.78 4.65
N GLN A 120 17.82 -7.94 4.73
CA GLN A 120 18.46 -8.89 5.62
C GLN A 120 18.15 -8.59 7.07
N GLU A 121 18.29 -7.33 7.51
CA GLU A 121 17.93 -6.89 8.88
C GLU A 121 16.44 -7.20 9.19
N MET A 122 15.54 -6.91 8.26
CA MET A 122 14.12 -7.21 8.46
C MET A 122 13.82 -8.69 8.51
N LEU A 123 14.47 -9.48 7.67
CA LEU A 123 14.29 -10.94 7.66
C LEU A 123 14.84 -11.61 8.92
N GLU A 124 15.93 -11.11 9.49
CA GLU A 124 16.42 -11.63 10.79
C GLU A 124 15.36 -11.51 11.87
N LEU A 125 14.73 -10.32 11.99
CA LEU A 125 13.68 -10.07 12.95
C LEU A 125 12.42 -10.90 12.69
N HIS A 126 11.91 -10.85 11.46
CA HIS A 126 10.64 -11.49 11.12
C HIS A 126 10.76 -13.01 11.05
N ASN A 127 11.87 -13.54 10.54
CA ASN A 127 12.12 -14.98 10.55
C ASN A 127 12.30 -15.54 11.96
N PHE A 128 12.87 -14.78 12.89
CA PHE A 128 12.88 -15.17 14.30
C PHE A 128 11.46 -15.35 14.82
N GLN A 129 10.55 -14.41 14.54
CA GLN A 129 9.14 -14.53 14.92
C GLN A 129 8.47 -15.73 14.24
N LEU A 130 8.65 -15.88 12.94
CA LEU A 130 8.04 -16.96 12.15
C LEU A 130 8.49 -18.33 12.65
N THR A 131 9.79 -18.52 12.83
CA THR A 131 10.35 -19.84 13.16
C THR A 131 10.28 -20.16 14.65
N GLN A 132 10.69 -19.23 15.51
CA GLN A 132 10.84 -19.50 16.94
C GLN A 132 9.54 -19.31 17.73
N PHE A 133 8.67 -18.39 17.29
CA PHE A 133 7.43 -18.12 18.01
C PHE A 133 6.23 -18.83 17.38
N TYR A 134 6.10 -18.76 16.04
CA TYR A 134 4.96 -19.36 15.33
C TYR A 134 5.23 -20.77 14.79
N GLY A 135 6.48 -21.23 14.73
CA GLY A 135 6.84 -22.56 14.23
C GLY A 135 6.55 -22.76 12.73
N VAL A 136 6.60 -21.68 11.95
CA VAL A 136 6.41 -21.72 10.48
C VAL A 136 7.73 -21.49 9.75
N GLU A 137 7.75 -21.71 8.45
CA GLU A 137 8.96 -21.60 7.63
C GLU A 137 9.48 -20.17 7.55
N ALA A 138 10.80 -20.03 7.47
CA ALA A 138 11.46 -18.75 7.22
C ALA A 138 11.28 -18.31 5.77
N VAL A 139 11.23 -17.00 5.57
CA VAL A 139 11.27 -16.37 4.24
C VAL A 139 12.73 -16.18 3.83
N LYS A 140 13.09 -16.57 2.62
CA LYS A 140 14.46 -16.48 2.11
C LYS A 140 14.76 -15.12 1.51
N LEU A 141 15.95 -14.59 1.77
CA LEU A 141 16.38 -13.29 1.24
C LEU A 141 16.43 -13.30 -0.29
N GLU A 142 16.95 -14.38 -0.89
CA GLU A 142 17.10 -14.51 -2.34
C GLU A 142 15.74 -14.41 -3.05
N ASP A 143 14.70 -15.02 -2.47
CA ASP A 143 13.35 -15.01 -3.04
C ASP A 143 12.78 -13.59 -2.98
N VAL A 144 12.99 -12.86 -1.87
CA VAL A 144 12.54 -11.48 -1.72
C VAL A 144 13.27 -10.53 -2.67
N LEU A 145 14.60 -10.69 -2.82
CA LEU A 145 15.39 -9.88 -3.75
C LEU A 145 14.95 -10.09 -5.20
N ALA A 146 14.74 -11.35 -5.61
CA ALA A 146 14.26 -11.66 -6.96
C ALA A 146 12.90 -11.01 -7.26
N LEU A 147 11.98 -11.00 -6.27
CA LEU A 147 10.70 -10.28 -6.38
C LEU A 147 10.91 -8.77 -6.47
N CYS A 148 11.78 -8.20 -5.65
CA CYS A 148 12.08 -6.77 -5.67
C CYS A 148 12.63 -6.31 -7.02
N ASP A 149 13.47 -7.11 -7.67
CA ASP A 149 14.00 -6.78 -9.00
C ASP A 149 12.89 -6.75 -10.06
N GLN A 150 12.00 -7.74 -10.05
CA GLN A 150 10.83 -7.75 -10.95
C GLN A 150 9.89 -6.56 -10.68
N TRP A 151 9.63 -6.25 -9.42
CA TRP A 151 8.73 -5.16 -9.04
C TRP A 151 9.28 -3.78 -9.38
N ARG A 152 10.60 -3.62 -9.32
CA ARG A 152 11.28 -2.37 -9.68
C ARG A 152 11.00 -1.96 -11.12
N GLU A 153 11.01 -2.90 -12.04
CA GLU A 153 10.74 -2.62 -13.47
C GLU A 153 9.36 -1.99 -13.70
N VAL A 154 8.35 -2.47 -12.96
CA VAL A 154 6.97 -1.98 -13.08
C VAL A 154 6.76 -0.69 -12.29
N VAL A 155 7.32 -0.61 -11.09
CA VAL A 155 7.02 0.50 -10.17
C VAL A 155 7.84 1.75 -10.47
N ALA A 156 9.11 1.60 -10.88
CA ALA A 156 10.01 2.75 -11.09
C ALA A 156 9.45 3.83 -12.03
N PRO A 157 8.78 3.50 -13.16
CA PRO A 157 8.19 4.51 -14.03
C PRO A 157 7.01 5.28 -13.43
N LEU A 158 6.41 4.73 -12.38
CA LEU A 158 5.23 5.31 -11.73
C LEU A 158 5.60 6.24 -10.57
N VAL A 159 6.84 6.22 -10.10
CA VAL A 159 7.26 6.86 -8.85
C VAL A 159 7.47 8.36 -9.02
N ILE A 160 6.89 9.14 -8.11
CA ILE A 160 7.11 10.58 -7.99
C ILE A 160 7.01 11.04 -6.52
N ASP A 161 7.40 12.28 -6.26
CA ASP A 161 7.03 13.01 -5.05
C ASP A 161 5.57 13.49 -5.15
N VAL A 162 4.65 12.64 -4.68
CA VAL A 162 3.20 12.91 -4.72
C VAL A 162 2.84 14.14 -3.91
N THR A 163 3.51 14.41 -2.79
CA THR A 163 3.23 15.57 -1.95
C THR A 163 3.48 16.88 -2.70
N THR A 164 4.63 17.00 -3.34
CA THR A 164 4.96 18.17 -4.16
C THR A 164 3.96 18.32 -5.31
N GLU A 165 3.59 17.23 -5.98
CA GLU A 165 2.66 17.28 -7.10
C GLU A 165 1.26 17.73 -6.67
N LEU A 166 0.73 17.21 -5.58
CA LEU A 166 -0.57 17.64 -5.03
C LEU A 166 -0.55 19.12 -4.62
N HIS A 167 0.56 19.62 -4.07
CA HIS A 167 0.71 21.05 -3.79
C HIS A 167 0.71 21.91 -5.07
N ASN A 168 1.28 21.41 -6.17
CA ASN A 168 1.24 22.10 -7.47
C ASN A 168 -0.19 22.16 -8.02
N TYR A 169 -0.93 21.05 -8.01
CA TYR A 169 -2.36 21.05 -8.40
C TYR A 169 -3.17 22.05 -7.59
N ARG A 170 -2.98 22.06 -6.28
CA ARG A 170 -3.69 23.03 -5.42
C ARG A 170 -3.35 24.49 -5.78
N LYS A 171 -2.07 24.81 -6.02
CA LYS A 171 -1.66 26.16 -6.42
C LYS A 171 -2.26 26.59 -7.74
N ASN A 172 -2.46 25.64 -8.65
CA ASN A 172 -3.08 25.88 -9.94
C ASN A 172 -4.61 26.04 -9.87
N GLY A 173 -5.22 25.75 -8.71
CA GLY A 173 -6.67 25.77 -8.54
C GLY A 173 -7.38 24.52 -9.06
N ASP A 174 -6.65 23.43 -9.25
CA ASP A 174 -7.22 22.16 -9.69
C ASP A 174 -8.02 21.49 -8.56
N ASN A 175 -9.03 20.72 -8.94
CA ASN A 175 -9.81 19.93 -8.00
C ASN A 175 -9.08 18.62 -7.66
N ILE A 176 -8.93 18.35 -6.38
CA ILE A 176 -8.31 17.12 -5.87
C ILE A 176 -9.37 16.34 -5.10
N MET A 177 -9.57 15.07 -5.47
CA MET A 177 -10.43 14.14 -4.74
C MET A 177 -9.57 13.14 -3.98
N PHE A 178 -9.78 13.02 -2.68
CA PHE A 178 -9.16 12.00 -1.84
C PHE A 178 -10.10 10.83 -1.67
N GLU A 179 -9.60 9.65 -1.96
CA GLU A 179 -10.32 8.40 -1.80
C GLU A 179 -9.63 7.56 -0.72
N GLY A 180 -10.31 7.33 0.41
CA GLY A 180 -9.87 6.43 1.45
C GLY A 180 -10.34 5.00 1.19
N ALA A 181 -9.78 4.06 1.93
CA ALA A 181 -10.24 2.67 1.97
C ALA A 181 -11.08 2.44 3.23
N GLN A 182 -11.89 1.38 3.23
CA GLN A 182 -12.77 0.95 4.32
C GLN A 182 -13.82 2.02 4.68
N GLY A 183 -14.06 2.22 5.99
CA GLY A 183 -15.01 3.19 6.52
C GLY A 183 -14.78 3.44 8.01
N SER A 184 -15.46 4.42 8.58
CA SER A 184 -15.21 4.94 9.94
C SER A 184 -15.31 3.88 11.03
N LEU A 185 -16.18 2.86 10.89
CA LEU A 185 -16.28 1.76 11.87
C LEU A 185 -15.06 0.82 11.85
N LEU A 186 -14.23 0.89 10.83
CA LEU A 186 -12.98 0.13 10.71
C LEU A 186 -11.73 0.97 11.00
N ASP A 187 -11.88 2.23 11.39
CA ASP A 187 -10.77 3.10 11.77
C ASP A 187 -10.04 2.55 13.00
N VAL A 188 -8.70 2.58 12.98
CA VAL A 188 -7.89 2.01 14.07
C VAL A 188 -8.12 2.70 15.41
N ASP A 189 -8.45 4.00 15.43
CA ASP A 189 -8.65 4.79 16.63
C ASP A 189 -10.13 4.93 17.01
N HIS A 190 -11.01 5.09 16.01
CA HIS A 190 -12.42 5.43 16.21
C HIS A 190 -13.40 4.31 15.84
N GLY A 191 -12.89 3.19 15.33
CA GLY A 191 -13.70 2.03 14.95
C GLY A 191 -14.00 1.07 16.08
N THR A 192 -14.51 -0.11 15.71
CA THR A 192 -14.91 -1.19 16.63
C THR A 192 -13.70 -2.05 17.04
N TYR A 193 -12.71 -1.44 17.68
CA TYR A 193 -11.48 -2.10 18.10
C TYR A 193 -11.77 -3.36 18.95
N PRO A 194 -11.09 -4.51 18.76
CA PRO A 194 -9.94 -4.73 17.87
C PRO A 194 -10.30 -5.16 16.44
N TYR A 195 -11.56 -5.19 16.06
CA TYR A 195 -12.04 -5.62 14.74
C TYR A 195 -12.03 -4.45 13.76
N VAL A 196 -10.84 -3.92 13.50
CA VAL A 196 -10.57 -2.73 12.69
C VAL A 196 -9.42 -2.98 11.71
N THR A 197 -9.22 -2.06 10.75
CA THR A 197 -7.99 -2.04 9.94
C THR A 197 -6.84 -1.42 10.74
N SER A 198 -5.61 -1.56 10.25
CA SER A 198 -4.41 -0.99 10.91
C SER A 198 -4.10 0.45 10.45
N SER A 199 -5.10 1.14 9.90
CA SER A 199 -4.94 2.50 9.38
C SER A 199 -6.09 3.41 9.81
N ASN A 200 -5.88 4.73 9.71
CA ASN A 200 -6.95 5.70 9.87
C ASN A 200 -7.76 5.79 8.57
N THR A 201 -9.06 5.58 8.69
CA THR A 201 -10.02 5.61 7.58
C THR A 201 -10.85 6.89 7.56
N THR A 202 -10.72 7.73 8.59
CA THR A 202 -11.39 9.03 8.68
C THR A 202 -10.66 10.10 7.86
N ALA A 203 -11.32 11.23 7.61
CA ALA A 203 -10.78 12.33 6.83
C ALA A 203 -9.42 12.87 7.35
N GLY A 204 -9.16 12.75 8.66
CA GLY A 204 -7.88 13.09 9.27
C GLY A 204 -6.68 12.35 8.67
N GLY A 205 -6.89 11.09 8.20
CA GLY A 205 -5.88 10.27 7.54
C GLY A 205 -5.39 10.84 6.20
N VAL A 206 -6.17 11.69 5.56
CA VAL A 206 -5.80 12.33 4.28
C VAL A 206 -4.55 13.18 4.43
N SER A 207 -4.48 13.99 5.48
CA SER A 207 -3.33 14.90 5.69
C SER A 207 -2.02 14.15 5.87
N SER A 208 -2.00 13.10 6.69
CA SER A 208 -0.80 12.28 6.88
C SER A 208 -0.46 11.40 5.67
N GLY A 209 -1.49 10.96 4.94
CA GLY A 209 -1.34 10.08 3.77
C GLY A 209 -1.02 10.78 2.45
N SER A 210 -1.17 12.11 2.38
CA SER A 210 -0.93 12.90 1.16
C SER A 210 0.08 14.03 1.35
N GLY A 211 0.31 14.47 2.59
CA GLY A 211 1.14 15.64 2.90
C GLY A 211 0.41 16.98 2.74
N LEU A 212 -0.88 16.99 2.39
CA LEU A 212 -1.68 18.21 2.38
C LEU A 212 -2.26 18.49 3.77
N GLY A 213 -2.16 19.73 4.21
CA GLY A 213 -2.69 20.15 5.52
C GLY A 213 -4.22 20.07 5.58
N PRO A 214 -4.81 19.91 6.79
CA PRO A 214 -6.27 19.73 6.95
C PRO A 214 -7.10 20.93 6.48
N LEU A 215 -6.52 22.14 6.44
CA LEU A 215 -7.16 23.34 5.91
C LEU A 215 -7.38 23.32 4.38
N HIS A 216 -6.93 22.27 3.71
CA HIS A 216 -7.10 22.06 2.26
C HIS A 216 -8.13 20.97 1.95
N LEU A 217 -8.92 20.57 2.93
CA LEU A 217 -10.08 19.70 2.78
C LEU A 217 -11.34 20.56 2.84
N ASP A 218 -11.84 20.93 1.69
CA ASP A 218 -13.02 21.82 1.58
C ASP A 218 -14.33 21.07 1.81
N TYR A 219 -14.32 19.75 1.58
CA TYR A 219 -15.50 18.89 1.63
C TYR A 219 -15.15 17.48 2.09
N VAL A 220 -16.00 16.88 2.94
CA VAL A 220 -15.88 15.50 3.44
C VAL A 220 -17.19 14.76 3.25
#